data_aa33ecdbd509a00fac686c2bf4e5b5b3
#
_entry.id   aa33ecdbd509a00fac686c2bf4e5b5b3
#
_cell.length_a   1.000
_cell.length_b   1.000
_cell.length_c   1.000
_cell.angle_alpha   90.00
_cell.angle_beta   90.00
_cell.angle_gamma   90.00
#
_symmetry.space_group_name_H-M   'P 1'
#
loop_
_entity.id
_entity.type
_entity.pdbx_description
1 polymer ?
#
loop_
_entity_poly.entity_id
_entity_poly.type
_entity_poly.pdbx_seq_one_letter_code
_entity_poly.pdbx_strand_id
1 'polypeptide(L)'
;MQLDSNLRKNGYVPLIMNTDHNINLELESFENLMRLRVEGIIFFSTIITEKHREFFNKTTIPLLVIGQQYQGVTYITNDDFLAGKKIGEYVGKLGHQSVVYLGVSEEDKAVGVIRKNGVIEGLKNYDCKKIECLETDFSMEKSEEVLEKYLVKNRPTCVICATDNIAFGAINAIKKANLSIPEDISVCGFGGYKISELLTPSLTTIRFNYQKIGDLATNMIIKLINQDGYFEEKLVDFEFIEGKSVKKLSI
;
A
#
# COMPACT_ATOMS: atom_id res chain seq x y z
N MET A 1 7.22 -18.04 -0.77
CA MET A 1 6.04 -17.18 -0.95
C MET A 1 4.81 -18.05 -1.20
N GLN A 2 3.64 -17.68 -0.68
CA GLN A 2 2.40 -18.47 -0.83
C GLN A 2 2.00 -18.66 -2.30
N LEU A 3 2.01 -17.58 -3.09
CA LEU A 3 1.68 -17.60 -4.52
C LEU A 3 2.54 -18.60 -5.32
N ASP A 4 3.87 -18.52 -5.17
CA ASP A 4 4.80 -19.45 -5.85
C ASP A 4 4.50 -20.92 -5.49
N SER A 5 4.35 -21.21 -4.19
CA SER A 5 4.04 -22.56 -3.72
C SER A 5 2.70 -23.07 -4.27
N ASN A 6 1.69 -22.22 -4.33
CA ASN A 6 0.37 -22.59 -4.81
C ASN A 6 0.37 -22.83 -6.33
N LEU A 7 1.05 -21.99 -7.11
CA LEU A 7 1.19 -22.18 -8.56
C LEU A 7 1.90 -23.51 -8.88
N ARG A 8 3.01 -23.83 -8.18
CA ARG A 8 3.73 -25.11 -8.35
C ARG A 8 2.88 -26.32 -8.02
N LYS A 9 2.06 -26.25 -6.95
CA LYS A 9 1.11 -27.35 -6.61
C LYS A 9 0.07 -27.60 -7.70
N ASN A 10 -0.23 -26.58 -8.51
CA ASN A 10 -1.16 -26.68 -9.65
C ASN A 10 -0.44 -26.93 -10.99
N GLY A 11 0.85 -27.30 -10.98
CA GLY A 11 1.61 -27.66 -12.17
C GLY A 11 2.22 -26.50 -12.95
N TYR A 12 2.12 -25.27 -12.45
CA TYR A 12 2.71 -24.08 -13.09
C TYR A 12 4.09 -23.77 -12.52
N VAL A 13 5.00 -23.30 -13.37
CA VAL A 13 6.33 -22.83 -12.97
C VAL A 13 6.36 -21.30 -13.05
N PRO A 14 6.33 -20.59 -11.91
CA PRO A 14 6.36 -19.14 -11.93
C PRO A 14 7.72 -18.61 -12.35
N LEU A 15 7.72 -17.64 -13.28
CA LEU A 15 8.85 -16.80 -13.64
C LEU A 15 8.65 -15.43 -13.00
N ILE A 16 9.61 -15.01 -12.18
CA ILE A 16 9.53 -13.72 -11.47
C ILE A 16 10.45 -12.70 -12.14
N MET A 17 9.89 -11.57 -12.53
CA MET A 17 10.62 -10.41 -13.05
C MET A 17 10.48 -9.26 -12.07
N ASN A 18 11.60 -8.83 -11.50
CA ASN A 18 11.63 -7.64 -10.63
C ASN A 18 11.91 -6.40 -11.48
N THR A 19 11.05 -5.41 -11.38
CA THR A 19 11.10 -4.18 -12.18
C THR A 19 11.44 -2.94 -11.36
N ASP A 20 11.62 -3.08 -10.04
CA ASP A 20 11.98 -2.01 -9.10
C ASP A 20 11.15 -0.73 -9.28
N HIS A 21 9.85 -0.88 -9.53
CA HIS A 21 8.91 0.22 -9.84
C HIS A 21 9.30 1.04 -11.09
N ASN A 22 10.11 0.48 -11.98
CA ASN A 22 10.53 1.13 -13.21
C ASN A 22 9.57 0.78 -14.36
N ILE A 23 8.78 1.75 -14.80
CA ILE A 23 7.77 1.60 -15.84
C ILE A 23 8.37 1.04 -17.16
N ASN A 24 9.57 1.46 -17.54
CA ASN A 24 10.19 0.96 -18.77
C ASN A 24 10.56 -0.52 -18.65
N LEU A 25 11.08 -0.94 -17.49
CA LEU A 25 11.37 -2.35 -17.22
C LEU A 25 10.08 -3.19 -17.12
N GLU A 26 8.97 -2.62 -16.61
CA GLU A 26 7.67 -3.30 -16.61
C GLU A 26 7.20 -3.58 -18.04
N LEU A 27 7.24 -2.58 -18.91
CA LEU A 27 6.84 -2.71 -20.31
C LEU A 27 7.74 -3.68 -21.10
N GLU A 28 9.06 -3.60 -20.91
CA GLU A 28 10.01 -4.55 -21.48
C GLU A 28 9.75 -5.99 -20.99
N SER A 29 9.41 -6.12 -19.71
CA SER A 29 9.06 -7.41 -19.11
C SER A 29 7.83 -8.01 -19.79
N PHE A 30 6.80 -7.24 -20.08
CA PHE A 30 5.62 -7.71 -20.81
C PHE A 30 5.98 -8.22 -22.21
N GLU A 31 6.83 -7.49 -22.96
CA GLU A 31 7.29 -7.95 -24.27
C GLU A 31 8.08 -9.27 -24.18
N ASN A 32 8.94 -9.41 -23.17
CA ASN A 32 9.69 -10.61 -22.93
C ASN A 32 8.79 -11.81 -22.57
N LEU A 33 7.77 -11.59 -21.74
CA LEU A 33 6.78 -12.62 -21.38
C LEU A 33 5.98 -13.09 -22.61
N MET A 34 5.61 -12.17 -23.52
CA MET A 34 4.97 -12.51 -24.78
C MET A 34 5.88 -13.40 -25.66
N ARG A 35 7.16 -13.07 -25.78
CA ARG A 35 8.15 -13.87 -26.55
C ARG A 35 8.34 -15.27 -25.95
N LEU A 36 8.31 -15.37 -24.62
CA LEU A 36 8.39 -16.63 -23.88
C LEU A 36 7.10 -17.46 -23.96
N ARG A 37 6.00 -16.89 -24.48
CA ARG A 37 4.69 -17.54 -24.61
C ARG A 37 4.19 -18.08 -23.27
N VAL A 38 4.26 -17.26 -22.22
CA VAL A 38 3.74 -17.63 -20.91
C VAL A 38 2.21 -17.84 -20.96
N GLU A 39 1.69 -18.73 -20.13
CA GLU A 39 0.27 -19.08 -20.10
C GLU A 39 -0.59 -18.01 -19.42
N GLY A 40 0.00 -17.19 -18.55
CA GLY A 40 -0.68 -16.10 -17.85
C GLY A 40 0.30 -15.14 -17.21
N ILE A 41 -0.16 -13.93 -16.92
CA ILE A 41 0.62 -12.85 -16.29
C ILE A 41 -0.09 -12.41 -15.02
N ILE A 42 0.65 -12.36 -13.91
CA ILE A 42 0.23 -11.69 -12.68
C ILE A 42 1.09 -10.44 -12.55
N PHE A 43 0.46 -9.28 -12.66
CA PHE A 43 1.12 -7.97 -12.58
C PHE A 43 0.84 -7.30 -11.25
N PHE A 44 1.88 -7.13 -10.43
CA PHE A 44 1.83 -6.33 -9.20
C PHE A 44 2.08 -4.87 -9.58
N SER A 45 1.01 -4.09 -9.66
CA SER A 45 1.02 -2.73 -10.18
C SER A 45 1.03 -1.69 -9.06
N THR A 46 1.82 -0.63 -9.25
CA THR A 46 1.72 0.63 -8.50
C THR A 46 1.09 1.71 -9.37
N ILE A 47 1.59 1.91 -10.58
CA ILE A 47 1.12 2.93 -11.53
C ILE A 47 0.73 2.27 -12.85
N ILE A 48 -0.48 2.54 -13.35
CA ILE A 48 -0.93 2.08 -14.66
C ILE A 48 -0.89 3.27 -15.63
N THR A 49 0.09 3.27 -16.52
CA THR A 49 0.24 4.29 -17.57
C THR A 49 -0.56 3.94 -18.82
N GLU A 50 -0.63 4.88 -19.79
CA GLU A 50 -1.29 4.63 -21.07
C GLU A 50 -0.64 3.46 -21.84
N LYS A 51 0.68 3.30 -21.77
CA LYS A 51 1.38 2.17 -22.40
C LYS A 51 0.99 0.82 -21.78
N HIS A 52 0.76 0.77 -20.46
CA HIS A 52 0.21 -0.44 -19.82
C HIS A 52 -1.19 -0.73 -20.34
N ARG A 53 -2.04 0.29 -20.48
CA ARG A 53 -3.39 0.17 -21.05
C ARG A 53 -3.37 -0.36 -22.47
N GLU A 54 -2.48 0.17 -23.31
CA GLU A 54 -2.30 -0.34 -24.68
C GLU A 54 -1.90 -1.82 -24.70
N PHE A 55 -1.02 -2.24 -23.79
CA PHE A 55 -0.66 -3.65 -23.64
C PHE A 55 -1.85 -4.48 -23.19
N PHE A 56 -2.57 -4.06 -22.15
CA PHE A 56 -3.74 -4.78 -21.64
C PHE A 56 -4.83 -4.98 -22.71
N ASN A 57 -5.04 -3.98 -23.56
CA ASN A 57 -6.03 -4.04 -24.64
C ASN A 57 -5.60 -4.91 -25.84
N LYS A 58 -4.30 -5.14 -26.03
CA LYS A 58 -3.73 -5.88 -27.16
C LYS A 58 -3.36 -7.32 -26.83
N THR A 59 -3.07 -7.59 -25.55
CA THR A 59 -2.61 -8.93 -25.16
C THR A 59 -3.74 -9.95 -25.23
N THR A 60 -3.41 -11.14 -25.71
CA THR A 60 -4.27 -12.33 -25.63
C THR A 60 -3.89 -13.23 -24.46
N ILE A 61 -2.80 -12.90 -23.75
CA ILE A 61 -2.36 -13.65 -22.58
C ILE A 61 -3.25 -13.30 -21.39
N PRO A 62 -3.80 -14.28 -20.68
CA PRO A 62 -4.55 -14.08 -19.45
C PRO A 62 -3.80 -13.18 -18.47
N LEU A 63 -4.43 -12.08 -18.04
CA LEU A 63 -3.80 -11.05 -17.21
C LEU A 63 -4.61 -10.84 -15.93
N LEU A 64 -3.92 -10.93 -14.79
CA LEU A 64 -4.41 -10.56 -13.47
C LEU A 64 -3.60 -9.37 -12.94
N VAL A 65 -4.27 -8.28 -12.60
CA VAL A 65 -3.64 -7.12 -11.94
C VAL A 65 -3.82 -7.21 -10.43
N ILE A 66 -2.76 -6.93 -9.66
CA ILE A 66 -2.79 -6.87 -8.20
C ILE A 66 -2.32 -5.48 -7.75
N GLY A 67 -3.07 -4.87 -6.84
CA GLY A 67 -2.73 -3.57 -6.23
C GLY A 67 -3.44 -2.37 -6.84
N GLN A 68 -3.86 -2.44 -8.10
CA GLN A 68 -4.61 -1.38 -8.77
C GLN A 68 -5.89 -1.91 -9.41
N GLN A 69 -6.90 -1.04 -9.48
CA GLN A 69 -8.14 -1.30 -10.23
C GLN A 69 -7.96 -0.85 -11.67
N TYR A 70 -8.38 -1.68 -12.61
CA TYR A 70 -8.42 -1.32 -14.02
C TYR A 70 -9.65 -1.92 -14.70
N GLN A 71 -10.47 -1.05 -15.31
CA GLN A 71 -11.71 -1.47 -15.96
C GLN A 71 -11.44 -2.46 -17.10
N GLY A 72 -12.18 -3.57 -17.12
CA GLY A 72 -12.07 -4.59 -18.16
C GLY A 72 -10.94 -5.61 -17.97
N VAL A 73 -10.15 -5.51 -16.90
CA VAL A 73 -9.14 -6.49 -16.52
C VAL A 73 -9.47 -7.07 -15.15
N THR A 74 -9.30 -8.38 -15.01
CA THR A 74 -9.44 -9.05 -13.71
C THR A 74 -8.41 -8.51 -12.72
N TYR A 75 -8.86 -8.12 -11.52
CA TYR A 75 -7.94 -7.56 -10.53
C TYR A 75 -8.25 -7.99 -9.10
N ILE A 76 -7.21 -7.91 -8.26
CA ILE A 76 -7.28 -8.01 -6.81
C ILE A 76 -6.68 -6.74 -6.22
N THR A 77 -7.40 -6.06 -5.33
CA THR A 77 -6.88 -4.92 -4.57
C THR A 77 -7.36 -4.96 -3.13
N ASN A 78 -6.71 -4.21 -2.25
CA ASN A 78 -7.17 -4.01 -0.89
C ASN A 78 -8.34 -3.01 -0.86
N ASP A 79 -9.13 -3.04 0.20
CA ASP A 79 -10.07 -1.96 0.48
C ASP A 79 -9.34 -0.76 1.08
N ASP A 80 -8.60 -0.06 0.21
CA ASP A 80 -7.73 1.06 0.59
C ASP A 80 -8.50 2.23 1.19
N PHE A 81 -9.74 2.47 0.71
CA PHE A 81 -10.55 3.55 1.26
C PHE A 81 -11.00 3.25 2.69
N LEU A 82 -11.55 2.06 2.94
CA LEU A 82 -11.98 1.69 4.31
C LEU A 82 -10.79 1.53 5.25
N ALA A 83 -9.66 1.02 4.77
CA ALA A 83 -8.42 0.95 5.53
C ALA A 83 -7.94 2.35 5.97
N GLY A 84 -7.90 3.28 5.01
CA GLY A 84 -7.58 4.68 5.29
C GLY A 84 -8.53 5.32 6.28
N LYS A 85 -9.85 5.14 6.06
CA LYS A 85 -10.90 5.66 6.93
C LYS A 85 -10.77 5.13 8.36
N LYS A 86 -10.47 3.85 8.52
CA LYS A 86 -10.27 3.23 9.83
C LYS A 86 -9.13 3.88 10.63
N ILE A 87 -7.99 4.15 10.00
CA ILE A 87 -6.86 4.84 10.64
C ILE A 87 -7.24 6.30 10.96
N GLY A 88 -7.88 7.01 10.02
CA GLY A 88 -8.32 8.39 10.25
C GLY A 88 -9.27 8.51 11.44
N GLU A 89 -10.29 7.64 11.50
CA GLU A 89 -11.23 7.58 12.64
C GLU A 89 -10.52 7.27 13.97
N TYR A 90 -9.58 6.34 13.97
CA TYR A 90 -8.81 5.98 15.16
C TYR A 90 -7.99 7.15 15.68
N VAL A 91 -7.23 7.81 14.80
CA VAL A 91 -6.39 8.96 15.14
C VAL A 91 -7.24 10.15 15.61
N GLY A 92 -8.34 10.44 14.89
CA GLY A 92 -9.29 11.50 15.26
C GLY A 92 -9.93 11.26 16.61
N LYS A 93 -10.40 10.03 16.90
CA LYS A 93 -10.99 9.63 18.19
C LYS A 93 -10.04 9.81 19.38
N LEU A 94 -8.74 9.71 19.13
CA LEU A 94 -7.70 9.93 20.16
C LEU A 94 -7.34 11.40 20.37
N GLY A 95 -8.02 12.34 19.69
CA GLY A 95 -7.91 13.78 19.92
C GLY A 95 -6.78 14.47 19.14
N HIS A 96 -6.21 13.83 18.12
CA HIS A 96 -5.17 14.45 17.31
C HIS A 96 -5.71 15.54 16.39
N GLN A 97 -5.25 16.80 16.63
CA GLN A 97 -5.74 17.99 15.92
C GLN A 97 -4.80 18.48 14.81
N SER A 98 -3.54 18.06 14.83
CA SER A 98 -2.55 18.41 13.82
C SER A 98 -1.92 17.11 13.28
N VAL A 99 -2.33 16.72 12.09
CA VAL A 99 -1.98 15.44 11.48
C VAL A 99 -1.20 15.69 10.19
N VAL A 100 -0.12 14.94 10.00
CA VAL A 100 0.59 14.83 8.73
C VAL A 100 0.27 13.47 8.11
N TYR A 101 -0.19 13.46 6.86
CA TYR A 101 -0.21 12.28 6.02
C TYR A 101 1.05 12.26 5.16
N LEU A 102 1.94 11.30 5.42
CA LEU A 102 3.17 11.09 4.66
C LEU A 102 2.90 9.99 3.63
N GLY A 103 2.63 10.39 2.39
CA GLY A 103 2.12 9.55 1.33
C GLY A 103 2.96 9.55 0.07
N VAL A 104 2.50 8.83 -0.94
CA VAL A 104 3.14 8.72 -2.24
C VAL A 104 2.39 9.53 -3.30
N SER A 105 2.99 9.64 -4.50
CA SER A 105 2.39 10.34 -5.63
C SER A 105 0.96 9.88 -5.95
N GLU A 106 0.11 10.79 -6.37
CA GLU A 106 -1.26 10.52 -6.81
C GLU A 106 -1.35 9.76 -8.15
N GLU A 107 -0.22 9.49 -8.79
CA GLU A 107 -0.16 8.55 -9.92
C GLU A 107 -0.46 7.12 -9.47
N ASP A 108 -0.07 6.74 -8.25
CA ASP A 108 -0.56 5.53 -7.59
C ASP A 108 -1.99 5.78 -7.08
N LYS A 109 -2.99 5.25 -7.79
CA LYS A 109 -4.39 5.51 -7.47
C LYS A 109 -4.84 4.84 -6.17
N ALA A 110 -4.36 3.65 -5.87
CA ALA A 110 -4.74 2.92 -4.66
C ALA A 110 -4.19 3.60 -3.41
N VAL A 111 -2.87 3.81 -3.33
CA VAL A 111 -2.19 4.32 -2.14
C VAL A 111 -2.17 5.84 -2.09
N GLY A 112 -1.82 6.50 -3.21
CA GLY A 112 -1.68 7.95 -3.29
C GLY A 112 -3.00 8.72 -3.30
N VAL A 113 -4.09 8.08 -3.76
CA VAL A 113 -5.41 8.73 -3.84
C VAL A 113 -6.43 8.08 -2.94
N ILE A 114 -6.76 6.80 -3.15
CA ILE A 114 -7.90 6.14 -2.50
C ILE A 114 -7.65 6.02 -0.99
N ARG A 115 -6.48 5.51 -0.58
CA ARG A 115 -6.09 5.38 0.84
C ARG A 115 -6.03 6.74 1.53
N LYS A 116 -5.37 7.71 0.91
CA LYS A 116 -5.28 9.09 1.42
C LYS A 116 -6.66 9.69 1.65
N ASN A 117 -7.55 9.58 0.66
CA ASN A 117 -8.91 10.11 0.78
C ASN A 117 -9.70 9.41 1.90
N GLY A 118 -9.47 8.10 2.09
CA GLY A 118 -10.01 7.38 3.23
C GLY A 118 -9.56 7.98 4.57
N VAL A 119 -8.25 8.23 4.74
CA VAL A 119 -7.71 8.86 5.96
C VAL A 119 -8.35 10.22 6.21
N ILE A 120 -8.41 11.06 5.18
CA ILE A 120 -9.03 12.41 5.30
C ILE A 120 -10.50 12.28 5.68
N GLU A 121 -11.24 11.36 5.05
CA GLU A 121 -12.64 11.10 5.37
C GLU A 121 -12.84 10.65 6.81
N GLY A 122 -11.95 9.76 7.30
CA GLY A 122 -11.99 9.28 8.68
C GLY A 122 -11.75 10.38 9.72
N LEU A 123 -10.93 11.38 9.40
CA LEU A 123 -10.63 12.50 10.28
C LEU A 123 -11.74 13.57 10.32
N LYS A 124 -12.61 13.66 9.30
CA LYS A 124 -13.62 14.72 9.16
C LYS A 124 -14.60 14.85 10.34
N ASN A 125 -14.94 13.74 10.98
CA ASN A 125 -15.90 13.71 12.07
C ASN A 125 -15.30 14.08 13.43
N TYR A 126 -14.03 14.46 13.46
CA TYR A 126 -13.29 14.80 14.68
C TYR A 126 -12.70 16.21 14.55
N ASP A 127 -12.35 16.82 15.68
CA ASP A 127 -11.79 18.19 15.71
C ASP A 127 -10.33 18.22 15.20
N CYS A 128 -10.08 17.68 14.02
CA CYS A 128 -8.78 17.76 13.36
C CYS A 128 -8.65 19.09 12.61
N LYS A 129 -7.92 20.03 13.20
CA LYS A 129 -7.79 21.41 12.71
C LYS A 129 -6.86 21.55 11.52
N LYS A 130 -5.87 20.63 11.40
CA LYS A 130 -4.84 20.72 10.38
C LYS A 130 -4.48 19.32 9.89
N ILE A 131 -4.64 19.11 8.58
CA ILE A 131 -4.18 17.93 7.87
C ILE A 131 -3.24 18.41 6.78
N GLU A 132 -1.97 18.04 6.84
CA GLU A 132 -0.99 18.32 5.80
C GLU A 132 -0.59 17.03 5.12
N CYS A 133 -0.52 17.05 3.79
CA CYS A 133 -0.06 15.92 2.99
C CYS A 133 1.34 16.20 2.48
N LEU A 134 2.29 15.35 2.81
CA LEU A 134 3.66 15.39 2.33
C LEU A 134 3.87 14.23 1.37
N GLU A 135 4.52 14.48 0.24
CA GLU A 135 4.82 13.46 -0.76
C GLU A 135 6.22 12.88 -0.53
N THR A 136 6.30 11.57 -0.58
CA THR A 136 7.54 10.77 -0.57
C THR A 136 7.41 9.65 -1.62
N ASP A 137 8.34 8.74 -1.65
CA ASP A 137 8.20 7.45 -2.32
C ASP A 137 7.97 6.31 -1.31
N PHE A 138 8.04 5.05 -1.74
CA PHE A 138 7.86 3.89 -0.86
C PHE A 138 9.09 3.55 0.00
N SER A 139 10.20 4.30 -0.14
CA SER A 139 11.45 4.03 0.60
C SER A 139 11.45 4.64 2.00
N MET A 140 12.21 4.01 2.89
CA MET A 140 12.48 4.55 4.23
C MET A 140 13.31 5.84 4.13
N GLU A 141 14.30 5.84 3.25
CA GLU A 141 15.29 6.92 3.10
C GLU A 141 14.61 8.22 2.70
N LYS A 142 13.75 8.17 1.70
CA LYS A 142 13.04 9.37 1.23
C LYS A 142 12.04 9.88 2.25
N SER A 143 11.31 8.99 2.89
CA SER A 143 10.34 9.35 3.92
C SER A 143 11.03 9.99 5.14
N GLU A 144 12.19 9.49 5.54
CA GLU A 144 13.03 10.08 6.59
C GLU A 144 13.45 11.51 6.19
N GLU A 145 14.03 11.69 5.00
CA GLU A 145 14.46 12.99 4.48
C GLU A 145 13.33 14.04 4.48
N VAL A 146 12.17 13.64 3.96
CA VAL A 146 11.02 14.53 3.86
C VAL A 146 10.52 14.96 5.23
N LEU A 147 10.38 14.00 6.16
CA LEU A 147 9.88 14.30 7.49
C LEU A 147 10.92 15.06 8.33
N GLU A 148 12.21 14.77 8.22
CA GLU A 148 13.28 15.56 8.88
C GLU A 148 13.17 17.05 8.51
N LYS A 149 13.05 17.36 7.21
CA LYS A 149 12.89 18.75 6.75
C LYS A 149 11.64 19.42 7.31
N TYR A 150 10.55 18.67 7.35
CA TYR A 150 9.28 19.18 7.88
C TYR A 150 9.37 19.49 9.38
N LEU A 151 10.01 18.62 10.16
CA LEU A 151 10.14 18.74 11.62
C LEU A 151 11.04 19.88 12.07
N VAL A 152 11.82 20.51 11.20
CA VAL A 152 12.62 21.70 11.54
C VAL A 152 11.74 22.84 12.08
N LYS A 153 10.54 23.02 11.48
CA LYS A 153 9.64 24.15 11.77
C LYS A 153 8.26 23.72 12.30
N ASN A 154 7.93 22.45 12.24
CA ASN A 154 6.58 21.97 12.54
C ASN A 154 6.61 20.87 13.61
N ARG A 155 5.51 20.76 14.36
CA ARG A 155 5.31 19.72 15.38
C ARG A 155 3.89 19.16 15.25
N PRO A 156 3.65 18.19 14.35
CA PRO A 156 2.38 17.51 14.27
C PRO A 156 2.16 16.64 15.50
N THR A 157 0.93 16.39 15.87
CA THR A 157 0.61 15.47 16.97
C THR A 157 0.63 14.00 16.50
N CYS A 158 0.40 13.77 15.19
CA CYS A 158 0.44 12.44 14.58
C CYS A 158 0.96 12.50 13.15
N VAL A 159 1.75 11.48 12.77
CA VAL A 159 2.15 11.21 11.39
C VAL A 159 1.49 9.90 10.95
N ILE A 160 0.60 9.97 9.96
CA ILE A 160 -0.01 8.82 9.31
C ILE A 160 0.79 8.52 8.04
N CYS A 161 1.47 7.39 8.00
CA CYS A 161 2.34 6.99 6.90
C CYS A 161 1.60 6.05 5.96
N ALA A 162 1.69 6.27 4.65
CA ALA A 162 0.98 5.48 3.65
C ALA A 162 1.37 3.99 3.62
N THR A 163 2.56 3.64 4.11
CA THR A 163 3.02 2.25 4.33
C THR A 163 3.83 2.13 5.61
N ASP A 164 4.05 0.90 6.08
CA ASP A 164 4.93 0.65 7.24
C ASP A 164 6.40 0.99 6.92
N ASN A 165 6.87 0.82 5.66
CA ASN A 165 8.21 1.25 5.26
C ASN A 165 8.38 2.77 5.42
N ILE A 166 7.40 3.53 4.97
CA ILE A 166 7.37 4.99 5.17
C ILE A 166 7.34 5.33 6.67
N ALA A 167 6.59 4.55 7.46
CA ALA A 167 6.56 4.74 8.92
C ALA A 167 7.92 4.47 9.57
N PHE A 168 8.70 3.51 9.10
CA PHE A 168 10.05 3.26 9.61
C PHE A 168 10.98 4.46 9.37
N GLY A 169 10.93 5.07 8.18
CA GLY A 169 11.67 6.31 7.92
C GLY A 169 11.17 7.48 8.78
N ALA A 170 9.86 7.62 8.93
CA ALA A 170 9.28 8.64 9.84
C ALA A 170 9.74 8.47 11.28
N ILE A 171 9.79 7.23 11.79
CA ILE A 171 10.29 6.91 13.13
C ILE A 171 11.76 7.34 13.28
N ASN A 172 12.60 7.11 12.28
CA ASN A 172 13.99 7.54 12.29
C ASN A 172 14.10 9.07 12.31
N ALA A 173 13.34 9.77 11.47
CA ALA A 173 13.31 11.24 11.44
C ALA A 173 12.91 11.84 12.79
N ILE A 174 11.87 11.28 13.44
CA ILE A 174 11.41 11.71 14.77
C ILE A 174 12.52 11.51 15.82
N LYS A 175 13.17 10.34 15.84
CA LYS A 175 14.28 10.04 16.76
C LYS A 175 15.48 10.97 16.55
N LYS A 176 15.86 11.25 15.30
CA LYS A 176 16.94 12.20 14.99
C LYS A 176 16.63 13.63 15.43
N ALA A 177 15.34 14.01 15.42
CA ALA A 177 14.89 15.28 15.97
C ALA A 177 14.86 15.31 17.51
N ASN A 178 15.35 14.24 18.20
CA ASN A 178 15.30 14.05 19.64
C ASN A 178 13.85 14.09 20.21
N LEU A 179 12.90 13.57 19.45
CA LEU A 179 11.50 13.45 19.83
C LEU A 179 11.16 11.98 20.09
N SER A 180 10.22 11.77 21.01
CA SER A 180 9.78 10.45 21.46
C SER A 180 8.45 10.03 20.82
N ILE A 181 8.29 8.74 20.59
CA ILE A 181 7.07 8.12 20.08
C ILE A 181 6.51 7.22 21.19
N PRO A 182 5.23 7.36 21.55
CA PRO A 182 4.22 8.30 21.03
C PRO A 182 4.19 9.65 21.78
N GLU A 183 5.11 9.90 22.72
CA GLU A 183 5.01 11.00 23.70
C GLU A 183 4.99 12.39 23.06
N ASP A 184 5.82 12.64 22.08
CA ASP A 184 5.85 13.89 21.33
C ASP A 184 5.04 13.80 20.04
N ILE A 185 5.21 12.71 19.28
CA ILE A 185 4.54 12.48 18.00
C ILE A 185 4.06 11.04 17.92
N SER A 186 2.79 10.83 17.65
CA SER A 186 2.22 9.52 17.35
C SER A 186 2.51 9.13 15.89
N VAL A 187 2.67 7.83 15.63
CA VAL A 187 2.94 7.31 14.27
C VAL A 187 2.06 6.10 14.01
N CYS A 188 1.47 6.02 12.81
CA CYS A 188 0.80 4.82 12.33
C CYS A 188 1.07 4.57 10.85
N GLY A 189 0.82 3.35 10.38
CA GLY A 189 1.14 2.92 9.04
C GLY A 189 0.12 1.98 8.41
N PHE A 190 0.50 1.37 7.29
CA PHE A 190 -0.25 0.36 6.55
C PHE A 190 0.70 -0.71 6.02
N GLY A 191 0.38 -1.97 6.22
CA GLY A 191 1.16 -3.14 5.82
C GLY A 191 1.04 -4.28 6.81
N GLY A 192 1.19 -3.98 8.10
CA GLY A 192 1.11 -4.97 9.18
C GLY A 192 2.24 -5.98 9.11
N TYR A 193 3.46 -5.52 8.80
CA TYR A 193 4.64 -6.38 8.72
C TYR A 193 5.01 -6.92 10.11
N LYS A 194 5.59 -8.12 10.17
CA LYS A 194 6.05 -8.70 11.45
C LYS A 194 7.02 -7.79 12.20
N ILE A 195 7.88 -7.07 11.48
CA ILE A 195 8.81 -6.12 12.08
C ILE A 195 8.09 -4.96 12.76
N SER A 196 6.92 -4.56 12.29
CA SER A 196 6.11 -3.49 12.89
C SER A 196 5.66 -3.83 14.33
N GLU A 197 5.46 -5.12 14.61
CA GLU A 197 5.12 -5.61 15.95
C GLU A 197 6.35 -5.65 16.90
N LEU A 198 7.55 -5.80 16.35
CA LEU A 198 8.80 -5.92 17.11
C LEU A 198 9.41 -4.56 17.47
N LEU A 199 8.91 -3.48 16.89
CA LEU A 199 9.36 -2.13 17.24
C LEU A 199 9.07 -1.79 18.71
N THR A 200 9.84 -0.84 19.23
CA THR A 200 9.58 -0.24 20.55
C THR A 200 9.47 1.28 20.38
N PRO A 201 8.24 1.83 20.48
CA PRO A 201 6.94 1.15 20.65
C PRO A 201 6.50 0.39 19.39
N SER A 202 5.65 -0.64 19.53
CA SER A 202 5.07 -1.38 18.40
C SER A 202 4.18 -0.47 17.56
N LEU A 203 4.23 -0.62 16.23
CA LEU A 203 3.52 0.26 15.30
C LEU A 203 2.03 -0.07 15.25
N THR A 204 1.19 0.95 15.40
CA THR A 204 -0.23 0.88 15.04
C THR A 204 -0.35 0.89 13.53
N THR A 205 -1.01 -0.11 12.94
CA THR A 205 -1.03 -0.29 11.49
C THR A 205 -2.27 -1.04 11.00
N ILE A 206 -2.53 -0.97 9.71
CA ILE A 206 -3.45 -1.87 9.00
C ILE A 206 -2.64 -3.06 8.47
N ARG A 207 -3.07 -4.27 8.79
CA ARG A 207 -2.53 -5.50 8.21
C ARG A 207 -3.37 -5.92 7.02
N PHE A 208 -2.76 -6.00 5.84
CA PHE A 208 -3.37 -6.60 4.68
C PHE A 208 -3.14 -8.12 4.66
N ASN A 209 -4.16 -8.86 4.20
CA ASN A 209 -4.10 -10.32 4.16
C ASN A 209 -3.36 -10.82 2.91
N TYR A 210 -2.04 -10.70 2.91
CA TYR A 210 -1.18 -11.12 1.78
C TYR A 210 -1.31 -12.61 1.46
N GLN A 211 -1.62 -13.45 2.45
CA GLN A 211 -1.86 -14.88 2.21
C GLN A 211 -3.13 -15.07 1.40
N LYS A 212 -4.22 -14.44 1.77
CA LYS A 212 -5.49 -14.48 1.04
C LYS A 212 -5.35 -13.93 -0.38
N ILE A 213 -4.57 -12.84 -0.56
CA ILE A 213 -4.24 -12.30 -1.89
C ILE A 213 -3.53 -13.37 -2.74
N GLY A 214 -2.53 -14.05 -2.19
CA GLY A 214 -1.79 -15.12 -2.89
C GLY A 214 -2.68 -16.30 -3.28
N ASP A 215 -3.59 -16.73 -2.40
CA ASP A 215 -4.54 -17.81 -2.66
C ASP A 215 -5.56 -17.40 -3.74
N LEU A 216 -6.12 -16.20 -3.64
CA LEU A 216 -7.03 -15.64 -4.65
C LEU A 216 -6.34 -15.49 -6.01
N ALA A 217 -5.13 -14.92 -6.03
CA ALA A 217 -4.36 -14.71 -7.26
C ALA A 217 -4.08 -16.03 -7.98
N THR A 218 -3.73 -17.09 -7.23
CA THR A 218 -3.56 -18.41 -7.81
C THR A 218 -4.84 -18.92 -8.46
N ASN A 219 -5.96 -18.86 -7.73
CA ASN A 219 -7.24 -19.38 -8.22
C ASN A 219 -7.74 -18.58 -9.43
N MET A 220 -7.60 -17.24 -9.41
CA MET A 220 -8.10 -16.36 -10.46
C MET A 220 -7.26 -16.48 -11.73
N ILE A 221 -5.93 -16.55 -11.63
CA ILE A 221 -5.09 -16.72 -12.84
C ILE A 221 -5.31 -18.07 -13.50
N ILE A 222 -5.48 -19.15 -12.74
CA ILE A 222 -5.78 -20.48 -13.27
C ILE A 222 -7.15 -20.49 -13.98
N LYS A 223 -8.15 -19.80 -13.43
CA LYS A 223 -9.44 -19.64 -14.11
C LYS A 223 -9.31 -18.83 -15.39
N LEU A 224 -8.57 -17.71 -15.36
CA LEU A 224 -8.29 -16.91 -16.56
C LEU A 224 -7.63 -17.73 -17.67
N ILE A 225 -6.71 -18.65 -17.32
CA ILE A 225 -6.04 -19.52 -18.29
C ILE A 225 -7.02 -20.57 -18.88
N ASN A 226 -7.92 -21.12 -18.08
CA ASN A 226 -8.70 -22.30 -18.45
C ASN A 226 -10.17 -22.00 -18.86
N GLN A 227 -10.65 -20.76 -18.67
CA GLN A 227 -12.06 -20.38 -18.90
C GLN A 227 -12.15 -19.12 -19.73
N ASP A 228 -12.58 -19.25 -20.98
CA ASP A 228 -12.82 -18.12 -21.86
C ASP A 228 -13.87 -17.15 -21.24
N GLY A 229 -13.56 -15.86 -21.32
CA GLY A 229 -14.46 -14.81 -20.82
C GLY A 229 -14.55 -14.71 -19.27
N TYR A 230 -13.72 -15.44 -18.52
CA TYR A 230 -13.68 -15.25 -17.07
C TYR A 230 -13.22 -13.83 -16.71
N PHE A 231 -14.01 -13.19 -15.85
CA PHE A 231 -13.74 -11.85 -15.33
C PHE A 231 -14.15 -11.78 -13.86
N GLU A 232 -13.30 -11.27 -12.99
CA GLU A 232 -13.61 -11.07 -11.58
C GLU A 232 -12.84 -9.86 -11.03
N GLU A 233 -13.52 -9.07 -10.21
CA GLU A 233 -12.96 -7.97 -9.43
C GLU A 233 -13.02 -8.33 -7.95
N LYS A 234 -11.88 -8.20 -7.24
CA LYS A 234 -11.81 -8.62 -5.84
C LYS A 234 -11.22 -7.53 -4.96
N LEU A 235 -11.99 -7.13 -3.95
CA LEU A 235 -11.49 -6.39 -2.81
C LEU A 235 -11.13 -7.37 -1.68
N VAL A 236 -9.97 -7.18 -1.08
CA VAL A 236 -9.51 -7.97 0.06
C VAL A 236 -9.61 -7.13 1.33
N ASP A 237 -10.21 -7.71 2.35
CA ASP A 237 -10.34 -7.15 3.69
C ASP A 237 -8.99 -7.00 4.40
N PHE A 238 -9.01 -6.24 5.48
CA PHE A 238 -7.84 -5.93 6.29
C PHE A 238 -8.14 -6.14 7.77
N GLU A 239 -7.08 -6.17 8.59
CA GLU A 239 -7.14 -6.19 10.04
C GLU A 239 -6.53 -4.90 10.59
N PHE A 240 -7.19 -4.27 11.57
CA PHE A 240 -6.60 -3.15 12.30
C PHE A 240 -5.78 -3.69 13.49
N ILE A 241 -4.50 -3.34 13.52
CA ILE A 241 -3.56 -3.72 14.59
C ILE A 241 -3.27 -2.50 15.44
N GLU A 242 -3.81 -2.49 16.65
CA GLU A 242 -3.50 -1.48 17.63
C GLU A 242 -2.14 -1.77 18.29
N GLY A 243 -1.17 -0.92 17.99
CA GLY A 243 0.16 -0.92 18.62
C GLY A 243 0.25 0.08 19.76
N LYS A 244 1.49 0.43 20.11
CA LYS A 244 1.81 1.40 21.18
C LYS A 244 2.37 2.72 20.63
N SER A 245 2.38 2.90 19.32
CA SER A 245 2.95 4.09 18.65
C SER A 245 2.00 5.27 18.54
N VAL A 246 0.75 5.12 18.99
CA VAL A 246 -0.24 6.21 19.02
C VAL A 246 -0.77 6.36 20.43
N LYS A 247 -0.75 7.59 20.96
CA LYS A 247 -1.31 7.92 22.28
C LYS A 247 -2.63 8.68 22.18
N LYS A 248 -3.42 8.61 23.23
CA LYS A 248 -4.57 9.50 23.41
C LYS A 248 -4.10 10.86 23.91
N LEU A 249 -4.55 11.94 23.28
CA LEU A 249 -4.34 13.30 23.76
C LEU A 249 -5.45 13.67 24.76
N SER A 250 -5.07 14.36 25.83
CA SER A 250 -6.05 14.99 26.74
C SER A 250 -6.63 16.21 26.00
N ILE A 251 -7.93 16.21 25.86
CA ILE A 251 -8.70 17.36 25.34
C ILE A 251 -8.79 18.42 26.42
#